data_457c5e17b84e5c026833628c4724781c
#
_entry.id   457c5e17b84e5c026833628c4724781c
#
_cell.length_a   1.000
_cell.length_b   1.000
_cell.length_c   1.000
_cell.angle_alpha   90.00
_cell.angle_beta   90.00
_cell.angle_gamma   90.00
#
_symmetry.space_group_name_H-M   'P 1'
#
loop_
_entity.id
_entity.type
_entity.pdbx_description
1 polymer ?
#
loop_
_entity_poly.entity_id
_entity_poly.type
_entity_poly.pdbx_seq_one_letter_code
_entity_poly.pdbx_strand_id
1 'polypeptide(L)'
;MRPEDASSRWIRPREPEEAAAIAIVAYLRGYGPASVDNFHNWLSRGRVSTRQVRKWFASVGDRLREVEVGGERRYVLAEDLDELLSTKPTKAVRLLPGFDQYVLGPGTDDPHVLPAARRRAVSQQSGWIAPIVVAGGVVRGTWKIAADNVQVAWFSEAGAVPRSGLRAEVERLSTILGRDLGLAVN
;
A
#
# COMPACT_ATOMS: atom_id res chain seq x y z
N MET A 1 -24.09 1.46 28.49
CA MET A 1 -23.64 2.84 28.33
C MET A 1 -23.51 3.11 26.83
N ARG A 2 -24.15 4.12 26.31
CA ARG A 2 -24.05 4.47 24.88
C ARG A 2 -22.75 5.25 24.64
N PRO A 3 -22.18 5.23 23.42
CA PRO A 3 -20.95 5.95 23.13
C PRO A 3 -21.03 7.45 23.44
N GLU A 4 -22.17 8.09 23.16
CA GLU A 4 -22.45 9.49 23.46
C GLU A 4 -22.42 9.81 24.97
N ASP A 5 -22.72 8.82 25.81
CA ASP A 5 -22.67 8.96 27.26
C ASP A 5 -21.25 8.82 27.82
N ALA A 6 -20.33 8.24 27.01
CA ALA A 6 -18.95 7.96 27.42
C ALA A 6 -17.97 9.09 27.10
N SER A 7 -18.28 9.99 26.16
CA SER A 7 -17.39 11.07 25.75
C SER A 7 -18.14 12.23 25.11
N SER A 8 -17.88 13.44 25.60
CA SER A 8 -18.34 14.67 24.94
C SER A 8 -17.74 14.92 23.55
N ARG A 9 -16.71 14.15 23.17
CA ARG A 9 -16.10 14.19 21.84
C ARG A 9 -16.73 13.20 20.87
N TRP A 10 -17.74 12.42 21.31
CA TRP A 10 -18.44 11.49 20.43
C TRP A 10 -19.18 12.26 19.35
N ILE A 11 -18.84 11.95 18.11
CA ILE A 11 -19.54 12.44 16.93
C ILE A 11 -20.43 11.30 16.44
N ARG A 12 -21.73 11.56 16.23
CA ARG A 12 -22.63 10.57 15.68
C ARG A 12 -22.08 10.04 14.35
N PRO A 13 -22.08 8.72 14.13
CA PRO A 13 -21.71 8.16 12.83
C PRO A 13 -22.53 8.82 11.70
N ARG A 14 -21.86 9.09 10.58
CA ARG A 14 -22.51 9.58 9.38
C ARG A 14 -23.38 8.51 8.76
N GLU A 15 -24.31 8.90 7.90
CA GLU A 15 -25.03 7.95 7.08
C GLU A 15 -24.05 7.14 6.22
N PRO A 16 -24.32 5.83 5.98
CA PRO A 16 -23.37 4.93 5.31
C PRO A 16 -22.90 5.43 3.94
N GLU A 17 -23.76 6.06 3.17
CA GLU A 17 -23.48 6.61 1.85
C GLU A 17 -22.49 7.79 1.93
N GLU A 18 -22.69 8.70 2.86
CA GLU A 18 -21.81 9.84 3.10
C GLU A 18 -20.45 9.36 3.63
N ALA A 19 -20.46 8.45 4.57
CA ALA A 19 -19.24 7.87 5.14
C ALA A 19 -18.43 7.12 4.07
N ALA A 20 -19.09 6.38 3.18
CA ALA A 20 -18.45 5.65 2.10
C ALA A 20 -17.81 6.60 1.08
N ALA A 21 -18.47 7.69 0.70
CA ALA A 21 -17.90 8.69 -0.21
C ALA A 21 -16.62 9.31 0.37
N ILE A 22 -16.63 9.67 1.65
CA ILE A 22 -15.45 10.18 2.35
C ILE A 22 -14.32 9.13 2.37
N ALA A 23 -14.65 7.87 2.68
CA ALA A 23 -13.69 6.78 2.75
C ALA A 23 -13.06 6.48 1.37
N ILE A 24 -13.83 6.50 0.28
CA ILE A 24 -13.34 6.32 -1.09
C ILE A 24 -12.35 7.43 -1.45
N VAL A 25 -12.70 8.68 -1.19
CA VAL A 25 -11.81 9.83 -1.46
C VAL A 25 -10.51 9.71 -0.68
N ALA A 26 -10.57 9.40 0.62
CA ALA A 26 -9.40 9.23 1.46
C ALA A 26 -8.52 8.05 1.00
N TYR A 27 -9.17 6.93 0.61
CA TYR A 27 -8.49 5.75 0.10
C TYR A 27 -7.77 6.04 -1.23
N LEU A 28 -8.43 6.65 -2.20
CA LEU A 28 -7.84 6.97 -3.49
C LEU A 28 -6.70 7.99 -3.37
N ARG A 29 -6.79 8.93 -2.44
CA ARG A 29 -5.69 9.87 -2.15
C ARG A 29 -4.43 9.19 -1.61
N GLY A 30 -4.61 8.11 -0.85
CA GLY A 30 -3.49 7.36 -0.28
C GLY A 30 -2.98 6.21 -1.15
N TYR A 31 -3.86 5.60 -1.96
CA TYR A 31 -3.58 4.33 -2.65
C TYR A 31 -4.02 4.32 -4.13
N GLY A 32 -4.47 5.46 -4.68
CA GLY A 32 -4.81 5.57 -6.10
C GLY A 32 -3.56 5.54 -7.00
N PRO A 33 -3.73 5.10 -8.27
CA PRO A 33 -4.92 4.56 -8.92
C PRO A 33 -5.36 3.21 -8.38
N ALA A 34 -6.64 3.04 -8.04
CA ALA A 34 -7.13 1.80 -7.44
C ALA A 34 -8.45 1.34 -8.07
N SER A 35 -8.67 0.03 -8.07
CA SER A 35 -9.92 -0.57 -8.51
C SER A 35 -10.99 -0.54 -7.41
N VAL A 36 -12.26 -0.78 -7.79
CA VAL A 36 -13.34 -1.00 -6.83
C VAL A 36 -13.02 -2.19 -5.91
N ASP A 37 -12.37 -3.22 -6.45
CA ASP A 37 -12.05 -4.43 -5.69
C ASP A 37 -10.92 -4.20 -4.68
N ASN A 38 -9.90 -3.36 -5.02
CA ASN A 38 -8.89 -2.94 -4.05
C ASN A 38 -9.55 -2.26 -2.83
N PHE A 39 -10.41 -1.27 -3.06
CA PHE A 39 -11.14 -0.59 -1.97
C PHE A 39 -12.06 -1.54 -1.20
N HIS A 40 -12.80 -2.41 -1.90
CA HIS A 40 -13.70 -3.37 -1.29
C HIS A 40 -12.96 -4.31 -0.34
N ASN A 41 -11.84 -4.86 -0.77
CA ASN A 41 -10.99 -5.74 0.03
C ASN A 41 -10.40 -5.00 1.25
N TRP A 42 -9.92 -3.78 1.04
CA TRP A 42 -9.38 -2.95 2.11
C TRP A 42 -10.43 -2.60 3.17
N LEU A 43 -11.62 -2.13 2.74
CA LEU A 43 -12.66 -1.67 3.65
C LEU A 43 -13.34 -2.81 4.42
N SER A 44 -13.72 -3.88 3.73
CA SER A 44 -14.70 -4.81 4.27
C SER A 44 -14.30 -6.28 4.21
N ARG A 45 -13.23 -6.61 3.50
CA ARG A 45 -12.85 -8.01 3.23
C ARG A 45 -14.04 -8.87 2.77
N GLY A 46 -14.88 -8.31 1.87
CA GLY A 46 -16.04 -8.99 1.32
C GLY A 46 -17.32 -8.98 2.19
N ARG A 47 -17.33 -8.29 3.34
CA ARG A 47 -18.55 -8.22 4.19
C ARG A 47 -19.65 -7.32 3.63
N VAL A 48 -19.30 -6.38 2.77
CA VAL A 48 -20.24 -5.53 2.01
C VAL A 48 -20.40 -6.12 0.61
N SER A 49 -21.56 -6.06 0.00
CA SER A 49 -21.73 -6.56 -1.36
C SER A 49 -20.99 -5.68 -2.37
N THR A 50 -20.37 -6.27 -3.40
CA THR A 50 -19.71 -5.54 -4.50
C THR A 50 -20.66 -4.56 -5.18
N ARG A 51 -21.95 -4.92 -5.28
CA ARG A 51 -22.99 -4.02 -5.82
C ARG A 51 -23.12 -2.73 -5.00
N GLN A 52 -23.06 -2.84 -3.68
CA GLN A 52 -23.12 -1.67 -2.78
C GLN A 52 -21.88 -0.81 -2.92
N VAL A 53 -20.70 -1.42 -2.98
CA VAL A 53 -19.44 -0.68 -3.18
C VAL A 53 -19.44 0.08 -4.50
N ARG A 54 -19.90 -0.55 -5.59
CA ARG A 54 -20.04 0.13 -6.90
C ARG A 54 -21.02 1.31 -6.86
N LYS A 55 -22.13 1.20 -6.11
CA LYS A 55 -23.03 2.33 -5.89
C LYS A 55 -22.34 3.49 -5.16
N TRP A 56 -21.54 3.20 -4.16
CA TRP A 56 -20.77 4.21 -3.45
C TRP A 56 -19.75 4.91 -4.36
N PHE A 57 -19.03 4.15 -5.21
CA PHE A 57 -18.15 4.76 -6.22
C PHE A 57 -18.92 5.67 -7.17
N ALA A 58 -20.08 5.23 -7.68
CA ALA A 58 -20.92 6.03 -8.54
C ALA A 58 -21.42 7.32 -7.86
N SER A 59 -21.71 7.28 -6.54
CA SER A 59 -22.18 8.45 -5.80
C SER A 59 -21.11 9.51 -5.54
N VAL A 60 -19.82 9.17 -5.66
CA VAL A 60 -18.72 10.17 -5.60
C VAL A 60 -18.70 11.09 -6.84
N GLY A 61 -19.25 10.59 -7.96
CA GLY A 61 -19.52 11.40 -9.17
C GLY A 61 -18.26 11.98 -9.81
N ASP A 62 -18.34 13.26 -10.21
CA ASP A 62 -17.31 13.95 -10.99
C ASP A 62 -15.96 14.12 -10.29
N ARG A 63 -15.88 13.82 -9.01
CA ARG A 63 -14.60 13.80 -8.29
C ARG A 63 -13.72 12.62 -8.67
N LEU A 64 -14.27 11.60 -9.34
CA LEU A 64 -13.50 10.45 -9.82
C LEU A 64 -13.19 10.58 -11.29
N ARG A 65 -12.01 10.12 -11.67
CA ARG A 65 -11.63 9.86 -13.07
C ARG A 65 -11.24 8.41 -13.21
N GLU A 66 -11.74 7.82 -14.28
CA GLU A 66 -11.36 6.50 -14.69
C GLU A 66 -10.06 6.58 -15.51
N VAL A 67 -9.11 5.74 -15.17
CA VAL A 67 -7.81 5.62 -15.84
C VAL A 67 -7.53 4.15 -16.14
N GLU A 68 -6.66 3.90 -17.11
CA GLU A 68 -6.17 2.57 -17.41
C GLU A 68 -4.74 2.40 -16.88
N VAL A 69 -4.52 1.35 -16.10
CA VAL A 69 -3.20 0.98 -15.58
C VAL A 69 -2.93 -0.48 -15.95
N GLY A 70 -1.98 -0.70 -16.87
CA GLY A 70 -1.63 -2.05 -17.29
C GLY A 70 -2.79 -2.84 -17.93
N GLY A 71 -3.70 -2.17 -18.63
CA GLY A 71 -4.90 -2.79 -19.21
C GLY A 71 -6.08 -2.95 -18.24
N GLU A 72 -5.92 -2.53 -16.99
CA GLU A 72 -6.97 -2.59 -15.97
C GLU A 72 -7.59 -1.22 -15.71
N ARG A 73 -8.93 -1.21 -15.57
CA ARG A 73 -9.68 -0.02 -15.19
C ARG A 73 -9.45 0.30 -13.70
N ARG A 74 -9.01 1.52 -13.42
CA ARG A 74 -8.79 2.05 -12.07
C ARG A 74 -9.36 3.45 -11.93
N TYR A 75 -9.46 3.93 -10.70
CA TYR A 75 -9.97 5.25 -10.36
C TYR A 75 -8.90 6.08 -9.66
N VAL A 76 -8.89 7.36 -9.98
CA VAL A 76 -8.13 8.41 -9.27
C VAL A 76 -9.05 9.55 -8.91
N LEU A 77 -8.64 10.43 -8.02
CA LEU A 77 -9.33 11.68 -7.81
C LEU A 77 -9.08 12.61 -9.02
N ALA A 78 -10.13 13.31 -9.47
CA ALA A 78 -10.02 14.25 -10.58
C ALA A 78 -8.98 15.36 -10.29
N GLU A 79 -8.92 15.79 -9.03
CA GLU A 79 -8.00 16.81 -8.54
C GLU A 79 -6.52 16.36 -8.54
N ASP A 80 -6.24 15.06 -8.49
CA ASP A 80 -4.88 14.50 -8.41
C ASP A 80 -4.36 14.03 -9.78
N LEU A 81 -5.20 14.05 -10.84
CA LEU A 81 -4.87 13.45 -12.14
C LEU A 81 -3.67 14.13 -12.83
N ASP A 82 -3.64 15.47 -12.85
CA ASP A 82 -2.57 16.23 -13.52
C ASP A 82 -1.22 16.01 -12.80
N GLU A 83 -1.22 15.98 -11.48
CA GLU A 83 -0.04 15.68 -10.68
C GLU A 83 0.46 14.27 -10.98
N LEU A 84 -0.46 13.28 -11.00
CA LEU A 84 -0.13 11.89 -11.32
C LEU A 84 0.50 11.75 -12.71
N LEU A 85 -0.07 12.39 -13.73
CA LEU A 85 0.43 12.33 -15.11
C LEU A 85 1.78 13.03 -15.29
N SER A 86 2.06 14.06 -14.51
CA SER A 86 3.33 14.81 -14.55
C SER A 86 4.42 14.22 -13.67
N THR A 87 4.06 13.35 -12.71
CA THR A 87 5.00 12.73 -11.78
C THR A 87 5.90 11.72 -12.48
N LYS A 88 7.20 11.89 -12.33
CA LYS A 88 8.18 10.94 -12.88
C LYS A 88 8.34 9.72 -11.97
N PRO A 89 8.52 8.52 -12.55
CA PRO A 89 8.81 7.33 -11.77
C PRO A 89 10.02 7.51 -10.86
N THR A 90 9.88 7.12 -9.61
CA THR A 90 10.97 7.18 -8.64
C THR A 90 11.97 6.05 -8.85
N LYS A 91 13.26 6.32 -8.55
CA LYS A 91 14.30 5.28 -8.41
C LYS A 91 14.60 4.96 -6.94
N ALA A 92 13.79 5.49 -6.03
CA ALA A 92 14.00 5.31 -4.60
C ALA A 92 13.95 3.83 -4.20
N VAL A 93 14.79 3.48 -3.24
CA VAL A 93 14.76 2.20 -2.53
C VAL A 93 14.23 2.46 -1.13
N ARG A 94 13.38 1.59 -0.62
CA ARG A 94 12.86 1.66 0.76
C ARG A 94 12.84 0.28 1.40
N LEU A 95 13.28 0.22 2.66
CA LEU A 95 13.09 -0.93 3.54
C LEU A 95 11.88 -0.64 4.42
N LEU A 96 10.75 -1.27 4.10
CA LEU A 96 9.49 -1.08 4.82
C LEU A 96 9.26 -2.24 5.81
N PRO A 97 8.70 -1.96 6.98
CA PRO A 97 8.48 -2.97 8.02
C PRO A 97 7.43 -4.01 7.62
N GLY A 98 7.28 -5.05 8.42
CA GLY A 98 6.14 -5.94 8.30
C GLY A 98 4.82 -5.22 8.55
N PHE A 99 3.75 -5.66 7.90
CA PHE A 99 2.42 -5.04 7.95
C PHE A 99 2.35 -3.60 7.43
N ASP A 100 3.29 -3.21 6.57
CA ASP A 100 3.28 -1.87 5.99
C ASP A 100 2.07 -1.66 5.07
N GLN A 101 1.51 -0.44 5.14
CA GLN A 101 0.35 -0.05 4.36
C GLN A 101 0.63 -0.01 2.86
N TYR A 102 1.89 0.02 2.46
CA TYR A 102 2.30 -0.03 1.05
C TYR A 102 1.75 -1.26 0.31
N VAL A 103 1.66 -2.40 1.00
CA VAL A 103 1.09 -3.63 0.45
C VAL A 103 -0.31 -3.95 1.00
N LEU A 104 -0.67 -3.43 2.18
CA LEU A 104 -1.98 -3.66 2.77
C LEU A 104 -3.05 -2.73 2.19
N GLY A 105 -2.69 -1.51 1.82
CA GLY A 105 -3.61 -0.54 1.23
C GLY A 105 -4.17 -1.01 -0.12
N PRO A 106 -3.34 -1.23 -1.15
CA PRO A 106 -3.79 -1.76 -2.44
C PRO A 106 -4.20 -3.23 -2.39
N GLY A 107 -3.68 -3.98 -1.41
CA GLY A 107 -3.84 -5.43 -1.28
C GLY A 107 -2.61 -6.20 -1.76
N THR A 108 -2.31 -7.31 -1.08
CA THR A 108 -1.15 -8.17 -1.42
C THR A 108 -1.35 -8.97 -2.72
N ASP A 109 -2.49 -8.87 -3.34
CA ASP A 109 -2.86 -9.46 -4.63
C ASP A 109 -2.80 -8.46 -5.80
N ASP A 110 -2.49 -7.19 -5.53
CA ASP A 110 -2.28 -6.19 -6.57
C ASP A 110 -0.91 -6.41 -7.27
N PRO A 111 -0.89 -6.86 -8.55
CA PRO A 111 0.34 -7.18 -9.25
C PRO A 111 1.19 -5.96 -9.60
N HIS A 112 0.62 -4.75 -9.58
CA HIS A 112 1.34 -3.50 -9.84
C HIS A 112 2.24 -3.11 -8.65
N VAL A 113 1.92 -3.60 -7.45
CA VAL A 113 2.69 -3.35 -6.22
C VAL A 113 3.54 -4.56 -5.85
N LEU A 114 2.95 -5.75 -5.89
CA LEU A 114 3.60 -7.00 -5.51
C LEU A 114 3.46 -8.04 -6.63
N PRO A 115 4.57 -8.47 -7.29
CA PRO A 115 4.49 -9.50 -8.31
C PRO A 115 3.77 -10.74 -7.82
N ALA A 116 2.79 -11.25 -8.59
CA ALA A 116 1.91 -12.34 -8.18
C ALA A 116 2.68 -13.60 -7.75
N ALA A 117 3.78 -13.92 -8.44
CA ALA A 117 4.66 -15.06 -8.12
C ALA A 117 5.32 -14.92 -6.74
N ARG A 118 5.44 -13.70 -6.21
CA ARG A 118 6.09 -13.39 -4.92
C ARG A 118 5.13 -13.16 -3.77
N ARG A 119 3.82 -13.24 -4.02
CA ARG A 119 2.80 -13.01 -2.99
C ARG A 119 3.03 -13.88 -1.75
N ARG A 120 3.38 -15.16 -1.91
CA ARG A 120 3.62 -16.08 -0.79
C ARG A 120 4.86 -15.72 0.04
N ALA A 121 5.86 -15.07 -0.54
CA ALA A 121 7.03 -14.60 0.18
C ALA A 121 6.71 -13.43 1.12
N VAL A 122 5.70 -12.63 0.77
CA VAL A 122 5.28 -11.44 1.52
C VAL A 122 4.07 -11.75 2.40
N SER A 123 2.99 -12.28 1.82
CA SER A 123 1.76 -12.66 2.55
C SER A 123 1.84 -14.14 2.93
N GLN A 124 2.24 -14.39 4.17
CA GLN A 124 2.50 -15.73 4.71
C GLN A 124 1.26 -16.31 5.40
N GLN A 125 1.39 -17.57 5.84
CA GLN A 125 0.34 -18.22 6.62
C GLN A 125 0.01 -17.45 7.90
N SER A 126 -1.19 -17.65 8.41
CA SER A 126 -1.70 -16.99 9.63
C SER A 126 -1.78 -15.45 9.53
N GLY A 127 -1.79 -14.89 8.31
CA GLY A 127 -1.94 -13.46 8.06
C GLY A 127 -0.67 -12.64 8.32
N TRP A 128 0.49 -13.28 8.45
CA TRP A 128 1.75 -12.56 8.60
C TRP A 128 2.14 -11.87 7.30
N ILE A 129 2.55 -10.58 7.42
CA ILE A 129 3.09 -9.79 6.30
C ILE A 129 4.56 -9.50 6.57
N ALA A 130 5.42 -10.01 5.70
CA ALA A 130 6.87 -9.84 5.83
C ALA A 130 7.32 -8.39 5.59
N PRO A 131 8.44 -7.97 6.22
CA PRO A 131 9.12 -6.74 5.83
C PRO A 131 9.57 -6.81 4.35
N ILE A 132 9.40 -5.71 3.61
CA ILE A 132 9.57 -5.67 2.16
C ILE A 132 10.64 -4.66 1.72
N VAL A 133 11.27 -4.96 0.59
CA VAL A 133 12.11 -4.02 -0.14
C VAL A 133 11.32 -3.48 -1.32
N VAL A 134 11.08 -2.18 -1.34
CA VAL A 134 10.49 -1.48 -2.48
C VAL A 134 11.58 -0.79 -3.27
N ALA A 135 11.60 -0.99 -4.58
CA ALA A 135 12.50 -0.27 -5.48
C ALA A 135 11.76 0.10 -6.77
N GLY A 136 11.80 1.38 -7.11
CA GLY A 136 11.08 1.89 -8.27
C GLY A 136 9.56 1.70 -8.18
N GLY A 137 8.99 1.79 -6.97
CA GLY A 137 7.54 1.66 -6.76
C GLY A 137 7.00 0.22 -6.76
N VAL A 138 7.85 -0.81 -6.79
CA VAL A 138 7.41 -2.22 -6.79
C VAL A 138 8.16 -2.99 -5.71
N VAL A 139 7.51 -3.97 -5.08
CA VAL A 139 8.17 -4.88 -4.14
C VAL A 139 9.15 -5.77 -4.90
N ARG A 140 10.44 -5.69 -4.55
CA ARG A 140 11.54 -6.38 -5.23
C ARG A 140 12.26 -7.40 -4.33
N GLY A 141 11.87 -7.49 -3.08
CA GLY A 141 12.47 -8.41 -2.13
C GLY A 141 11.81 -8.36 -0.77
N THR A 142 12.30 -9.18 0.13
CA THR A 142 12.00 -9.12 1.56
C THR A 142 13.27 -8.88 2.35
N TRP A 143 13.15 -8.44 3.61
CA TRP A 143 14.31 -8.23 4.45
C TRP A 143 14.05 -8.61 5.90
N LYS A 144 15.12 -8.81 6.65
CA LYS A 144 15.10 -9.01 8.11
C LYS A 144 16.39 -8.51 8.72
N ILE A 145 16.38 -8.24 10.02
CA ILE A 145 17.60 -8.05 10.77
C ILE A 145 18.01 -9.40 11.39
N ALA A 146 19.26 -9.79 11.18
CA ALA A 146 19.84 -10.95 11.83
C ALA A 146 21.22 -10.54 12.38
N ALA A 147 21.40 -10.60 13.70
CA ALA A 147 22.49 -9.98 14.43
C ALA A 147 22.60 -8.49 14.02
N ASP A 148 23.78 -8.05 13.57
CA ASP A 148 24.03 -6.68 13.16
C ASP A 148 23.98 -6.51 11.63
N ASN A 149 23.22 -7.36 10.92
CA ASN A 149 23.06 -7.25 9.48
C ASN A 149 21.60 -7.18 9.06
N VAL A 150 21.33 -6.28 8.14
CA VAL A 150 20.11 -6.29 7.31
C VAL A 150 20.34 -7.29 6.19
N GLN A 151 19.65 -8.42 6.28
CA GLN A 151 19.64 -9.46 5.26
C GLN A 151 18.50 -9.20 4.28
N VAL A 152 18.86 -8.96 3.01
CA VAL A 152 17.92 -8.74 1.92
C VAL A 152 17.84 -9.99 1.05
N ALA A 153 16.64 -10.55 0.92
CA ALA A 153 16.31 -11.58 -0.06
C ALA A 153 15.75 -10.88 -1.31
N TRP A 154 16.62 -10.58 -2.27
CA TRP A 154 16.25 -9.93 -3.53
C TRP A 154 15.60 -10.94 -4.47
N PHE A 155 14.49 -10.56 -5.11
CA PHE A 155 13.80 -11.46 -6.05
C PHE A 155 14.62 -11.61 -7.34
N SER A 156 14.84 -12.84 -7.78
CA SER A 156 15.71 -13.16 -8.91
C SER A 156 15.31 -12.47 -10.23
N GLU A 157 14.01 -12.27 -10.44
CA GLU A 157 13.45 -11.58 -11.62
C GLU A 157 13.44 -10.06 -11.49
N ALA A 158 13.80 -9.52 -10.33
CA ALA A 158 13.72 -8.08 -10.07
C ALA A 158 14.85 -7.27 -10.73
N GLY A 159 15.76 -7.95 -11.44
CA GLY A 159 16.88 -7.33 -12.11
C GLY A 159 18.05 -6.98 -11.17
N ALA A 160 18.86 -6.03 -11.58
CA ALA A 160 20.08 -5.69 -10.83
C ALA A 160 19.75 -5.13 -9.43
N VAL A 161 20.52 -5.59 -8.43
CA VAL A 161 20.40 -5.14 -7.04
C VAL A 161 20.85 -3.68 -6.93
N PRO A 162 20.02 -2.75 -6.44
CA PRO A 162 20.38 -1.34 -6.27
C PRO A 162 21.21 -1.13 -4.99
N ARG A 163 22.46 -1.62 -4.98
CA ARG A 163 23.32 -1.69 -3.79
C ARG A 163 23.52 -0.35 -3.09
N SER A 164 23.66 0.75 -3.85
CA SER A 164 23.82 2.09 -3.27
C SER A 164 22.54 2.53 -2.53
N GLY A 165 21.38 2.32 -3.12
CA GLY A 165 20.09 2.63 -2.48
C GLY A 165 19.84 1.78 -1.23
N LEU A 166 20.18 0.48 -1.28
CA LEU A 166 20.07 -0.39 -0.10
C LEU A 166 21.02 0.03 1.03
N ARG A 167 22.26 0.44 0.71
CA ARG A 167 23.18 0.96 1.73
C ARG A 167 22.64 2.22 2.41
N ALA A 168 22.13 3.18 1.63
CA ALA A 168 21.53 4.38 2.18
C ALA A 168 20.33 4.08 3.10
N GLU A 169 19.51 3.10 2.76
CA GLU A 169 18.41 2.66 3.64
C GLU A 169 18.91 1.95 4.90
N VAL A 170 19.97 1.16 4.83
CA VAL A 170 20.59 0.53 6.00
C VAL A 170 21.20 1.59 6.93
N GLU A 171 21.89 2.60 6.40
CA GLU A 171 22.41 3.73 7.18
C GLU A 171 21.29 4.50 7.88
N ARG A 172 20.18 4.76 7.15
CA ARG A 172 18.97 5.38 7.74
C ARG A 172 18.40 4.51 8.86
N LEU A 173 18.34 3.20 8.66
CA LEU A 173 17.83 2.27 9.67
C LEU A 173 18.75 2.18 10.87
N SER A 174 20.09 2.19 10.67
CA SER A 174 21.10 2.25 11.72
C SER A 174 20.91 3.46 12.61
N THR A 175 20.68 4.64 11.99
CA THR A 175 20.42 5.89 12.71
C THR A 175 19.13 5.80 13.55
N ILE A 176 18.06 5.25 12.99
CA ILE A 176 16.77 5.11 13.69
C ILE A 176 16.90 4.15 14.89
N LEU A 177 17.64 3.06 14.73
CA LEU A 177 17.81 2.03 15.77
C LEU A 177 18.95 2.31 16.75
N GLY A 178 19.77 3.36 16.51
CA GLY A 178 20.88 3.73 17.35
C GLY A 178 22.00 2.68 17.41
N ARG A 179 22.19 1.90 16.32
CA ARG A 179 23.25 0.88 16.23
C ARG A 179 23.71 0.68 14.79
N ASP A 180 24.96 0.31 14.63
CA ASP A 180 25.51 0.02 13.31
C ASP A 180 24.94 -1.28 12.73
N LEU A 181 24.54 -1.23 11.46
CA LEU A 181 24.02 -2.36 10.73
C LEU A 181 24.80 -2.55 9.42
N GLY A 182 25.21 -3.79 9.15
CA GLY A 182 25.75 -4.20 7.86
C GLY A 182 24.64 -4.53 6.84
N LEU A 183 24.99 -4.65 5.57
CA LEU A 183 24.11 -5.08 4.48
C LEU A 183 24.60 -6.42 3.92
N ALA A 184 23.74 -7.42 3.94
CA ALA A 184 23.91 -8.68 3.23
C ALA A 184 22.77 -8.86 2.21
N VAL A 185 23.09 -9.21 0.98
CA VAL A 185 22.10 -9.45 -0.10
C VAL A 185 22.37 -10.82 -0.69
N ASN A 186 21.33 -11.66 -0.68
CA ASN A 186 21.33 -13.01 -1.24
C ASN A 186 20.81 -13.01 -2.68
#